data_bab30411a66d5cc360570c507d46f7f7
#
_entry.id   bab30411a66d5cc360570c507d46f7f7
#
_cell.length_a   1.000
_cell.length_b   1.000
_cell.length_c   1.000
_cell.angle_alpha   90.00
_cell.angle_beta   90.00
_cell.angle_gamma   90.00
#
_symmetry.space_group_name_H-M   'P 1'
#
loop_
_entity.id
_entity.type
_entity.pdbx_description
1 polymer ?
#
loop_
_entity_poly.entity_id
_entity_poly.type
_entity_poly.pdbx_seq_one_letter_code
_entity_poly.pdbx_strand_id
1 'polypeptide(L)'
;MYNILFICYGNICRSPMAEMIFKDLIYKNNKRFLFKCESKATSIEEIGNPIYPQAIKVLEKNNITIEKHYANQTKKEDYKKYDLIICMEKSNYYDLINIYNGDPDDKIKLLMSYTGKNEEIEDPWYTGNFDKVFKQINRGCEALFDSLVDNFYSKNN
;
A
#
# COMPACT_ATOMS: atom_id res chain seq x y z
N MET A 1 -10.91 5.20 -13.76
CA MET A 1 -10.69 4.63 -12.43
C MET A 1 -9.26 4.89 -11.98
N TYR A 2 -9.08 5.38 -10.78
CA TYR A 2 -7.76 5.72 -10.23
C TYR A 2 -7.12 4.47 -9.62
N ASN A 3 -5.97 4.06 -10.14
CA ASN A 3 -5.30 2.81 -9.75
C ASN A 3 -4.12 3.07 -8.80
N ILE A 4 -4.12 2.42 -7.65
CA ILE A 4 -3.11 2.59 -6.61
C ILE A 4 -2.37 1.27 -6.40
N LEU A 5 -1.04 1.35 -6.33
CA LEU A 5 -0.18 0.20 -6.03
C LEU A 5 0.52 0.43 -4.69
N PHE A 6 0.31 -0.49 -3.74
CA PHE A 6 1.05 -0.49 -2.47
C PHE A 6 2.28 -1.38 -2.58
N ILE A 7 3.41 -0.88 -2.11
CA ILE A 7 4.71 -1.55 -2.23
C ILE A 7 5.37 -1.72 -0.86
N CYS A 8 5.92 -2.91 -0.62
CA CYS A 8 6.89 -3.14 0.44
C CYS A 8 7.97 -4.09 -0.07
N TYR A 9 8.89 -4.52 0.79
CA TYR A 9 10.00 -5.35 0.35
C TYR A 9 9.56 -6.74 -0.12
N GLY A 10 8.79 -7.48 0.70
CA GLY A 10 8.42 -8.87 0.44
C GLY A 10 7.00 -9.10 -0.06
N ASN A 11 6.09 -8.16 0.13
CA ASN A 11 4.67 -8.27 -0.25
C ASN A 11 3.91 -9.39 0.49
N ILE A 12 4.29 -9.68 1.73
CA ILE A 12 3.58 -10.64 2.59
C ILE A 12 3.04 -10.03 3.89
N CYS A 13 3.49 -8.84 4.27
CA CYS A 13 3.04 -8.15 5.50
C CYS A 13 2.48 -6.76 5.20
N ARG A 14 3.35 -5.75 5.09
CA ARG A 14 2.95 -4.32 5.05
C ARG A 14 2.08 -3.96 3.85
N SER A 15 2.53 -4.26 2.65
CA SER A 15 1.78 -3.86 1.45
C SER A 15 0.46 -4.60 1.29
N PRO A 16 0.35 -5.92 1.55
CA PRO A 16 -0.96 -6.55 1.51
C PRO A 16 -1.89 -6.07 2.64
N MET A 17 -1.36 -5.73 3.82
CA MET A 17 -2.17 -5.10 4.87
C MET A 17 -2.75 -3.77 4.39
N ALA A 18 -1.93 -2.93 3.76
CA ALA A 18 -2.39 -1.65 3.21
C ALA A 18 -3.45 -1.85 2.12
N GLU A 19 -3.23 -2.82 1.23
CA GLU A 19 -4.19 -3.16 0.19
C GLU A 19 -5.56 -3.53 0.78
N MET A 20 -5.59 -4.43 1.77
CA MET A 20 -6.84 -4.89 2.37
C MET A 20 -7.54 -3.79 3.16
N ILE A 21 -6.79 -2.97 3.89
CA ILE A 21 -7.32 -1.81 4.62
C ILE A 21 -7.91 -0.78 3.65
N PHE A 22 -7.20 -0.47 2.57
CA PHE A 22 -7.66 0.51 1.60
C PHE A 22 -8.91 0.02 0.85
N LYS A 23 -8.97 -1.26 0.50
CA LYS A 23 -10.18 -1.87 -0.07
C LYS A 23 -11.36 -1.74 0.87
N ASP A 24 -11.16 -1.96 2.17
CA ASP A 24 -12.20 -1.78 3.18
C ASP A 24 -12.73 -0.34 3.20
N LEU A 25 -11.84 0.65 3.13
CA LEU A 25 -12.22 2.07 3.04
C LEU A 25 -13.02 2.37 1.77
N ILE A 26 -12.60 1.82 0.64
CA ILE A 26 -13.30 1.96 -0.64
C ILE A 26 -14.74 1.41 -0.53
N TYR A 27 -14.90 0.21 0.04
CA TYR A 27 -16.21 -0.43 0.18
C TYR A 27 -17.12 0.32 1.15
N LYS A 28 -16.60 0.65 2.34
CA LYS A 28 -17.38 1.33 3.38
C LYS A 28 -17.88 2.71 2.95
N ASN A 29 -17.13 3.38 2.09
CA ASN A 29 -17.46 4.73 1.63
C ASN A 29 -18.09 4.77 0.24
N ASN A 30 -18.45 3.62 -0.32
CA ASN A 30 -19.09 3.50 -1.64
C ASN A 30 -18.27 4.18 -2.75
N LYS A 31 -16.95 3.95 -2.78
CA LYS A 31 -16.03 4.56 -3.75
C LYS A 31 -15.44 3.58 -4.75
N ARG A 32 -16.07 2.39 -4.93
CA ARG A 32 -15.58 1.37 -5.89
C ARG A 32 -15.51 1.87 -7.33
N PHE A 33 -16.33 2.84 -7.67
CA PHE A 33 -16.32 3.43 -9.01
C PHE A 33 -15.15 4.40 -9.23
N LEU A 34 -14.49 4.85 -8.16
CA LEU A 34 -13.37 5.80 -8.22
C LEU A 34 -12.01 5.11 -8.13
N PHE A 35 -11.86 4.13 -7.26
CA PHE A 35 -10.56 3.58 -6.87
C PHE A 35 -10.46 2.07 -7.03
N LYS A 36 -9.26 1.64 -7.43
CA LYS A 36 -8.82 0.24 -7.43
C LYS A 36 -7.42 0.21 -6.84
N CYS A 37 -7.12 -0.79 -6.03
CA CYS A 37 -5.76 -0.95 -5.48
C CYS A 37 -5.29 -2.40 -5.51
N GLU A 38 -3.98 -2.55 -5.57
CA GLU A 38 -3.27 -3.81 -5.54
C GLU A 38 -1.98 -3.63 -4.74
N SER A 39 -1.25 -4.71 -4.49
CA SER A 39 0.06 -4.62 -3.83
C SER A 39 1.07 -5.54 -4.48
N LYS A 40 2.34 -5.13 -4.45
CA LYS A 40 3.48 -5.90 -4.99
C LYS A 40 4.73 -5.64 -4.14
N ALA A 41 5.77 -6.43 -4.40
CA ALA A 41 7.06 -6.35 -3.74
C ALA A 41 8.10 -5.67 -4.60
N THR A 42 9.14 -5.13 -3.96
CA THR A 42 10.36 -4.74 -4.68
C THR A 42 11.29 -5.95 -4.89
N SER A 43 11.24 -6.95 -3.99
CA SER A 43 12.13 -8.12 -4.05
C SER A 43 11.43 -9.35 -4.61
N ILE A 44 12.22 -10.38 -4.90
CA ILE A 44 11.74 -11.68 -5.38
C ILE A 44 11.68 -12.73 -4.25
N GLU A 45 12.05 -12.36 -3.03
CA GLU A 45 12.25 -13.33 -1.94
C GLU A 45 11.01 -14.15 -1.59
N GLU A 46 9.84 -13.53 -1.66
CA GLU A 46 8.59 -14.16 -1.21
C GLU A 46 7.60 -14.44 -2.34
N ILE A 47 8.03 -14.36 -3.61
CA ILE A 47 7.13 -14.58 -4.76
C ILE A 47 6.34 -15.89 -4.60
N GLY A 48 5.01 -15.77 -4.73
CA GLY A 48 4.10 -16.90 -4.63
C GLY A 48 3.63 -17.24 -3.22
N ASN A 49 4.21 -16.62 -2.19
CA ASN A 49 3.81 -16.88 -0.81
C ASN A 49 2.55 -16.08 -0.43
N PRO A 50 1.68 -16.66 0.42
CA PRO A 50 0.49 -15.96 0.89
C PRO A 50 0.86 -14.90 1.93
N ILE A 51 -0.16 -14.15 2.36
CA ILE A 51 0.00 -13.17 3.45
C ILE A 51 0.50 -13.91 4.70
N TYR A 52 1.47 -13.32 5.38
CA TYR A 52 2.07 -13.89 6.58
C TYR A 52 1.01 -14.07 7.69
N PRO A 53 1.01 -15.21 8.42
CA PRO A 53 -0.05 -15.51 9.38
C PRO A 53 -0.33 -14.44 10.44
N GLN A 54 0.70 -13.78 10.97
CA GLN A 54 0.54 -12.70 11.95
C GLN A 54 -0.12 -11.45 11.35
N ALA A 55 0.12 -11.19 10.07
CA ALA A 55 -0.55 -10.11 9.36
C ALA A 55 -2.04 -10.44 9.17
N ILE A 56 -2.35 -11.70 8.84
CA ILE A 56 -3.74 -12.18 8.75
C ILE A 56 -4.45 -12.00 10.09
N LYS A 57 -3.81 -12.40 11.19
CA LYS A 57 -4.40 -12.30 12.53
C LYS A 57 -4.76 -10.88 12.92
N VAL A 58 -3.88 -9.91 12.65
CA VAL A 58 -4.14 -8.52 13.01
C VAL A 58 -5.22 -7.91 12.12
N LEU A 59 -5.29 -8.28 10.84
CA LEU A 59 -6.37 -7.86 9.95
C LEU A 59 -7.72 -8.40 10.42
N GLU A 60 -7.80 -9.71 10.72
CA GLU A 60 -9.02 -10.35 11.23
C GLU A 60 -9.48 -9.75 12.55
N LYS A 61 -8.55 -9.51 13.48
CA LYS A 61 -8.82 -8.88 14.77
C LYS A 61 -9.48 -7.50 14.61
N ASN A 62 -9.16 -6.80 13.54
CA ASN A 62 -9.70 -5.48 13.25
C ASN A 62 -10.86 -5.50 12.23
N ASN A 63 -11.43 -6.67 11.98
CA ASN A 63 -12.59 -6.87 11.10
C ASN A 63 -12.35 -6.43 9.65
N ILE A 64 -11.11 -6.57 9.17
CA ILE A 64 -10.76 -6.28 7.78
C ILE A 64 -10.96 -7.55 6.96
N THR A 65 -11.73 -7.47 5.88
CA THR A 65 -11.92 -8.59 4.95
C THR A 65 -10.63 -8.84 4.18
N ILE A 66 -10.20 -10.09 4.13
CA ILE A 66 -8.96 -10.49 3.45
C ILE A 66 -9.33 -11.19 2.15
N GLU A 67 -8.88 -10.64 1.03
CA GLU A 67 -8.98 -11.28 -0.27
C GLU A 67 -7.76 -12.17 -0.50
N LYS A 68 -7.91 -13.16 -1.36
CA LYS A 68 -6.81 -14.05 -1.74
C LYS A 68 -5.67 -13.23 -2.35
N HIS A 69 -4.46 -13.42 -1.83
CA HIS A 69 -3.28 -12.67 -2.24
C HIS A 69 -2.03 -13.55 -2.19
N TYR A 70 -1.22 -13.43 -3.23
CA TYR A 70 0.11 -14.06 -3.29
C TYR A 70 1.13 -12.99 -3.66
N ALA A 71 2.28 -13.02 -2.99
CA ALA A 71 3.36 -12.06 -3.25
C ALA A 71 3.81 -12.10 -4.70
N ASN A 72 3.99 -10.93 -5.27
CA ASN A 72 4.47 -10.77 -6.64
C ASN A 72 5.39 -9.54 -6.70
N GLN A 73 6.39 -9.57 -7.58
CA GLN A 73 7.31 -8.46 -7.74
C GLN A 73 6.77 -7.44 -8.75
N THR A 74 6.91 -6.16 -8.42
CA THR A 74 6.61 -5.09 -9.38
C THR A 74 7.64 -5.09 -10.51
N LYS A 75 7.21 -4.73 -11.71
CA LYS A 75 8.03 -4.69 -12.92
C LYS A 75 8.02 -3.29 -13.51
N LYS A 76 8.97 -3.00 -14.38
CA LYS A 76 9.09 -1.70 -15.03
C LYS A 76 7.78 -1.25 -15.70
N GLU A 77 7.06 -2.19 -16.32
CA GLU A 77 5.79 -1.92 -17.02
C GLU A 77 4.68 -1.46 -16.07
N ASP A 78 4.76 -1.79 -14.79
CA ASP A 78 3.76 -1.40 -13.80
C ASP A 78 3.69 0.12 -13.61
N TYR A 79 4.80 0.81 -13.83
CA TYR A 79 4.84 2.26 -13.64
C TYR A 79 3.74 2.99 -14.42
N LYS A 80 3.45 2.53 -15.64
CA LYS A 80 2.42 3.15 -16.49
C LYS A 80 1.00 2.72 -16.13
N LYS A 81 0.86 1.56 -15.45
CA LYS A 81 -0.45 1.00 -15.12
C LYS A 81 -1.11 1.66 -13.93
N TYR A 82 -0.33 2.20 -13.01
CA TYR A 82 -0.83 2.76 -11.76
C TYR A 82 -0.69 4.28 -11.78
N ASP A 83 -1.69 4.94 -11.20
CA ASP A 83 -1.69 6.41 -11.07
C ASP A 83 -0.87 6.86 -9.87
N LEU A 84 -0.78 6.00 -8.85
CA LEU A 84 -0.08 6.30 -7.61
C LEU A 84 0.59 5.04 -7.09
N ILE A 85 1.83 5.16 -6.64
CA ILE A 85 2.64 4.05 -6.13
C ILE A 85 3.10 4.41 -4.72
N ILE A 86 2.57 3.68 -3.74
CA ILE A 86 2.76 3.99 -2.32
C ILE A 86 3.69 2.97 -1.68
N CYS A 87 4.78 3.43 -1.09
CA CYS A 87 5.72 2.57 -0.39
C CYS A 87 5.73 2.84 1.13
N MET A 88 6.35 1.93 1.88
CA MET A 88 6.30 1.91 3.34
C MET A 88 7.50 2.59 3.98
N GLU A 89 8.64 2.55 3.31
CA GLU A 89 9.89 3.11 3.80
C GLU A 89 10.77 3.59 2.64
N LYS A 90 11.76 4.40 2.94
CA LYS A 90 12.65 5.01 1.93
C LYS A 90 13.42 3.97 1.11
N SER A 91 13.80 2.84 1.71
CA SER A 91 14.48 1.77 0.97
C SER A 91 13.61 1.25 -0.18
N ASN A 92 12.29 1.15 0.03
CA ASN A 92 11.36 0.79 -1.06
C ASN A 92 11.41 1.83 -2.18
N TYR A 93 11.45 3.10 -1.83
CA TYR A 93 11.52 4.19 -2.81
C TYR A 93 12.75 4.03 -3.72
N TYR A 94 13.93 3.83 -3.12
CA TYR A 94 15.17 3.66 -3.90
C TYR A 94 15.14 2.42 -4.77
N ASP A 95 14.58 1.31 -4.27
CA ASP A 95 14.41 0.09 -5.06
C ASP A 95 13.48 0.35 -6.26
N LEU A 96 12.39 1.08 -6.06
CA LEU A 96 11.45 1.42 -7.13
C LEU A 96 12.09 2.32 -8.20
N ILE A 97 12.90 3.30 -7.79
CA ILE A 97 13.64 4.15 -8.74
C ILE A 97 14.53 3.29 -9.66
N ASN A 98 15.18 2.27 -9.10
CA ASN A 98 15.98 1.33 -9.89
C ASN A 98 15.11 0.47 -10.82
N ILE A 99 14.02 -0.10 -10.31
CA ILE A 99 13.14 -0.99 -11.09
C ILE A 99 12.48 -0.24 -12.24
N TYR A 100 11.96 0.98 -11.97
CA TYR A 100 11.22 1.78 -12.95
C TYR A 100 12.10 2.69 -13.79
N ASN A 101 13.40 2.76 -13.47
CA ASN A 101 14.35 3.67 -14.12
C ASN A 101 13.95 5.14 -13.94
N GLY A 102 13.59 5.51 -12.72
CA GLY A 102 13.20 6.87 -12.35
C GLY A 102 11.73 6.98 -11.95
N ASP A 103 11.30 8.21 -11.70
CA ASP A 103 9.91 8.56 -11.36
C ASP A 103 9.54 9.90 -12.06
N PRO A 104 9.49 9.92 -13.41
CA PRO A 104 9.26 11.17 -14.15
C PRO A 104 7.91 11.82 -13.88
N ASP A 105 6.90 11.05 -13.52
CA ASP A 105 5.54 11.55 -13.27
C ASP A 105 5.24 11.79 -11.79
N ASP A 106 6.26 11.69 -10.92
CA ASP A 106 6.14 11.91 -9.47
C ASP A 106 5.01 11.06 -8.83
N LYS A 107 4.97 9.78 -9.18
CA LYS A 107 3.95 8.85 -8.72
C LYS A 107 4.27 8.17 -7.39
N ILE A 108 5.56 8.10 -7.01
CA ILE A 108 6.01 7.33 -5.86
C ILE A 108 5.97 8.19 -4.60
N LYS A 109 5.20 7.75 -3.60
CA LYS A 109 5.03 8.45 -2.32
C LYS A 109 5.17 7.48 -1.15
N LEU A 110 5.61 7.99 -0.01
CA LEU A 110 5.57 7.25 1.25
C LEU A 110 4.17 7.33 1.83
N LEU A 111 3.63 6.20 2.31
CA LEU A 111 2.28 6.16 2.88
C LEU A 111 2.13 7.19 4.02
N MET A 112 3.09 7.22 4.93
CA MET A 112 3.00 8.09 6.10
C MET A 112 3.16 9.58 5.79
N SER A 113 3.63 9.96 4.60
CA SER A 113 3.67 11.37 4.19
C SER A 113 2.28 12.01 4.16
N TYR A 114 1.24 11.21 3.94
CA TYR A 114 -0.15 11.71 3.92
C TYR A 114 -0.67 12.10 5.31
N THR A 115 -0.02 11.62 6.36
CA THR A 115 -0.38 11.99 7.74
C THR A 115 0.25 13.31 8.19
N GLY A 116 1.08 13.93 7.36
CA GLY A 116 1.85 15.12 7.72
C GLY A 116 3.09 14.81 8.55
N LYS A 117 3.38 13.54 8.81
CA LYS A 117 4.55 13.10 9.57
C LYS A 117 5.58 12.46 8.65
N ASN A 118 6.86 12.74 8.92
CA ASN A 118 7.97 12.12 8.21
C ASN A 118 8.35 10.81 8.91
N GLU A 119 7.47 9.82 8.83
CA GLU A 119 7.65 8.50 9.43
C GLU A 119 7.82 7.42 8.39
N GLU A 120 8.55 6.37 8.76
CA GLU A 120 8.60 5.12 8.01
C GLU A 120 7.85 4.04 8.79
N ILE A 121 7.34 3.03 8.10
CA ILE A 121 6.67 1.89 8.73
C ILE A 121 7.68 0.77 8.89
N GLU A 122 7.96 0.40 10.14
CA GLU A 122 8.89 -0.69 10.43
C GLU A 122 8.42 -2.01 9.82
N ASP A 123 9.38 -2.91 9.53
CA ASP A 123 9.06 -4.24 9.03
C ASP A 123 8.72 -5.16 10.21
N PRO A 124 7.45 -5.57 10.36
CA PRO A 124 7.02 -6.38 11.50
C PRO A 124 7.57 -7.81 11.48
N TRP A 125 8.06 -8.26 10.33
CA TRP A 125 8.78 -9.54 10.25
C TRP A 125 9.95 -9.58 11.23
N TYR A 126 10.69 -8.45 11.34
CA TYR A 126 11.85 -8.37 12.23
C TYR A 126 11.48 -7.94 13.65
N THR A 127 10.52 -7.05 13.82
CA THR A 127 10.19 -6.45 15.13
C THR A 127 9.10 -7.22 15.88
N GLY A 128 8.24 -7.95 15.16
CA GLY A 128 7.08 -8.62 15.74
C GLY A 128 5.92 -7.69 16.10
N ASN A 129 6.02 -6.38 15.83
CA ASN A 129 5.05 -5.37 16.26
C ASN A 129 3.89 -5.21 15.28
N PHE A 130 3.13 -6.31 15.03
CA PHE A 130 2.03 -6.30 14.05
C PHE A 130 0.90 -5.34 14.42
N ASP A 131 0.55 -5.24 15.70
CA ASP A 131 -0.50 -4.31 16.15
C ASP A 131 -0.11 -2.85 15.89
N LYS A 132 1.12 -2.49 16.20
CA LYS A 132 1.66 -1.14 15.95
C LYS A 132 1.68 -0.83 14.46
N VAL A 133 2.19 -1.75 13.66
CA VAL A 133 2.29 -1.60 12.21
C VAL A 133 0.89 -1.48 11.58
N PHE A 134 -0.07 -2.29 12.06
CA PHE A 134 -1.46 -2.17 11.61
C PHE A 134 -2.00 -0.76 11.85
N LYS A 135 -1.81 -0.22 13.05
CA LYS A 135 -2.29 1.12 13.42
C LYS A 135 -1.67 2.21 12.54
N GLN A 136 -0.37 2.11 12.26
CA GLN A 136 0.31 3.05 11.37
C GLN A 136 -0.25 2.97 9.95
N ILE A 137 -0.36 1.77 9.40
CA ILE A 137 -0.88 1.56 8.04
C ILE A 137 -2.33 2.04 7.95
N ASN A 138 -3.16 1.72 8.94
CA ASN A 138 -4.55 2.15 8.95
C ASN A 138 -4.65 3.69 8.94
N ARG A 139 -3.88 4.36 9.78
CA ARG A 139 -3.84 5.83 9.83
C ARG A 139 -3.35 6.42 8.49
N GLY A 140 -2.31 5.82 7.92
CA GLY A 140 -1.79 6.23 6.61
C GLY A 140 -2.80 6.04 5.49
N CYS A 141 -3.49 4.90 5.46
CA CYS A 141 -4.52 4.60 4.47
C CYS A 141 -5.72 5.55 4.58
N GLU A 142 -6.16 5.86 5.80
CA GLU A 142 -7.24 6.83 6.02
C GLU A 142 -6.86 8.21 5.50
N ALA A 143 -5.66 8.68 5.82
CA ALA A 143 -5.16 9.97 5.35
C ALA A 143 -5.03 10.01 3.84
N LEU A 144 -4.49 8.94 3.23
CA LEU A 144 -4.40 8.80 1.78
C LEU A 144 -5.78 8.84 1.13
N PHE A 145 -6.71 8.06 1.65
CA PHE A 145 -8.08 7.99 1.14
C PHE A 145 -8.74 9.37 1.16
N ASP A 146 -8.68 10.06 2.28
CA ASP A 146 -9.27 11.40 2.44
C ASP A 146 -8.65 12.39 1.46
N SER A 147 -7.32 12.37 1.30
CA SER A 147 -6.60 13.23 0.37
C SER A 147 -7.05 13.00 -1.07
N LEU A 148 -7.18 11.73 -1.49
CA LEU A 148 -7.59 11.39 -2.85
C LEU A 148 -9.04 11.75 -3.13
N VAL A 149 -9.94 11.52 -2.19
CA VAL A 149 -11.35 11.89 -2.32
C VAL A 149 -11.50 13.41 -2.42
N ASP A 150 -10.81 14.15 -1.56
CA ASP A 150 -10.82 15.62 -1.58
C ASP A 150 -10.31 16.16 -2.92
N ASN A 151 -9.20 15.62 -3.41
CA ASN A 151 -8.63 16.02 -4.71
C ASN A 151 -9.58 15.70 -5.87
N PHE A 152 -10.22 14.54 -5.83
CA PHE A 152 -11.18 14.15 -6.87
C PHE A 152 -12.34 15.13 -6.95
N TYR A 153 -12.96 15.45 -5.82
CA TYR A 153 -14.11 16.36 -5.79
C TYR A 153 -13.71 17.80 -6.08
N SER A 154 -12.54 18.24 -5.67
CA SER A 154 -12.03 19.59 -5.98
C SER A 154 -11.81 19.82 -7.47
N LYS A 155 -11.34 18.78 -8.19
CA LYS A 155 -11.09 18.84 -9.64
C LYS A 155 -12.37 18.81 -10.47
N ASN A 156 -13.46 18.26 -9.92
CA ASN A 156 -14.72 18.06 -10.65
C ASN A 156 -15.80 19.06 -10.26
N ASN A 157 -15.46 20.02 -9.39
CA ASN A 157 -16.33 21.15 -9.03
C ASN A 157 -15.85 22.44 -9.77
#